data_bbb647454811c817057f63d4b5e841cb
#
_entry.id   bbb647454811c817057f63d4b5e841cb
#
_cell.length_a   1.000
_cell.length_b   1.000
_cell.length_c   1.000
_cell.angle_alpha   90.00
_cell.angle_beta   90.00
_cell.angle_gamma   90.00
#
_symmetry.space_group_name_H-M   'P 1'
#
loop_
_entity.id
_entity.type
_entity.pdbx_description
1 polymer ?
#
loop_
_entity_poly.entity_id
_entity_poly.type
_entity_poly.pdbx_seq_one_letter_code
_entity_poly.pdbx_strand_id
1 'polypeptide(L)'
;MVDIDLATTPTTELAVAMEGACGGIILTASHNPKQWNALKLLNEKGEFLNAAEGAEVLRIAAAEDFEFADVDHLGKVIPNATYKQKHIESVLNLDLVDVEAIKAANFRVAIDC
;
A
#
# COMPACT_ATOMS: atom_id res chain seq x y z
N MET A 1 3.13 8.19 -10.85
CA MET A 1 2.56 7.09 -10.06
C MET A 1 3.57 5.96 -9.99
N VAL A 2 3.84 5.40 -8.81
CA VAL A 2 4.65 4.18 -8.62
C VAL A 2 3.70 2.99 -8.54
N ASP A 3 3.92 1.97 -9.36
CA ASP A 3 3.17 0.73 -9.39
C ASP A 3 4.01 -0.36 -8.71
N ILE A 4 3.53 -0.87 -7.58
CA ILE A 4 4.23 -1.87 -6.78
C ILE A 4 3.73 -3.31 -7.03
N ASP A 5 2.92 -3.49 -8.08
CA ASP A 5 2.36 -4.77 -8.50
C ASP A 5 1.50 -5.41 -7.38
N LEU A 6 1.44 -6.74 -7.33
CA LEU A 6 0.75 -7.48 -6.29
C LEU A 6 1.47 -7.34 -4.95
N ALA A 7 0.85 -6.63 -4.03
CA ALA A 7 1.40 -6.36 -2.70
C ALA A 7 0.33 -6.52 -1.62
N THR A 8 0.76 -6.82 -0.40
CA THR A 8 -0.14 -6.81 0.75
C THR A 8 -0.47 -5.38 1.16
N THR A 9 -1.58 -5.18 1.86
CA THR A 9 -1.94 -3.86 2.41
C THR A 9 -0.79 -3.23 3.20
N PRO A 10 -0.15 -3.93 4.18
CA PRO A 10 0.98 -3.35 4.92
C PRO A 10 2.19 -3.02 4.04
N THR A 11 2.43 -3.77 2.96
CA THR A 11 3.50 -3.44 2.02
C THR A 11 3.22 -2.13 1.29
N THR A 12 1.96 -1.87 0.93
CA THR A 12 1.57 -0.63 0.27
C THR A 12 1.65 0.57 1.22
N GLU A 13 1.21 0.41 2.47
CA GLU A 13 1.34 1.42 3.54
C GLU A 13 2.81 1.84 3.72
N LEU A 14 3.71 0.85 3.83
CA LEU A 14 5.15 1.09 3.92
C LEU A 14 5.70 1.79 2.67
N ALA A 15 5.26 1.39 1.48
CA ALA A 15 5.70 1.97 0.21
C ALA A 15 5.33 3.45 0.11
N VAL A 16 4.13 3.85 0.53
CA VAL A 16 3.70 5.26 0.54
C VAL A 16 4.67 6.10 1.37
N ALA A 17 4.99 5.67 2.58
CA ALA A 17 5.91 6.37 3.46
C ALA A 17 7.35 6.41 2.91
N MET A 18 7.85 5.30 2.37
CA MET A 18 9.21 5.21 1.82
C MET A 18 9.42 6.02 0.54
N GLU A 19 8.38 6.14 -0.31
CA GLU A 19 8.44 6.96 -1.53
C GLU A 19 8.20 8.45 -1.24
N GLY A 20 7.78 8.82 -0.03
CA GLY A 20 7.31 10.16 0.28
C GLY A 20 6.13 10.56 -0.62
N ALA A 21 5.27 9.59 -0.95
CA ALA A 21 4.15 9.80 -1.82
C ALA A 21 3.04 10.60 -1.13
N CYS A 22 2.22 11.32 -1.89
CA CYS A 22 1.08 12.07 -1.36
C CYS A 22 -0.08 11.16 -0.91
N GLY A 23 -0.01 9.86 -1.17
CA GLY A 23 -1.00 8.86 -0.78
C GLY A 23 -0.86 7.56 -1.56
N GLY A 24 -1.73 6.61 -1.28
CA GLY A 24 -1.75 5.31 -1.94
C GLY A 24 -3.16 4.81 -2.28
N ILE A 25 -3.25 3.96 -3.28
CA ILE A 25 -4.49 3.31 -3.69
C ILE A 25 -4.25 1.81 -3.78
N ILE A 26 -5.08 1.02 -3.10
CA ILE A 26 -5.08 -0.44 -3.16
C ILE A 26 -6.37 -0.91 -3.82
N LEU A 27 -6.23 -1.65 -4.92
CA LEU A 27 -7.34 -2.32 -5.60
C LEU A 27 -7.50 -3.71 -5.00
N THR A 28 -8.62 -4.00 -4.34
CA THR A 28 -8.82 -5.28 -3.66
C THR A 28 -10.29 -5.66 -3.50
N ALA A 29 -10.57 -6.95 -3.61
CA ALA A 29 -11.84 -7.52 -3.18
C ALA A 29 -11.81 -7.98 -1.71
N SER A 30 -10.64 -7.98 -1.05
CA SER A 30 -10.44 -8.54 0.29
C SER A 30 -10.93 -9.99 0.36
N HIS A 31 -11.81 -10.32 1.31
CA HIS A 31 -12.44 -11.64 1.50
C HIS A 31 -13.80 -11.78 0.75
N ASN A 32 -14.16 -10.78 -0.05
CA ASN A 32 -15.40 -10.82 -0.82
C ASN A 32 -15.28 -11.70 -2.07
N PRO A 33 -16.40 -12.22 -2.60
CA PRO A 33 -16.40 -12.96 -3.86
C PRO A 33 -15.79 -12.16 -5.02
N LYS A 34 -15.27 -12.86 -6.02
CA LYS A 34 -14.48 -12.29 -7.14
C LYS A 34 -15.17 -11.18 -7.96
N GLN A 35 -16.50 -11.07 -7.89
CA GLN A 35 -17.26 -10.00 -8.56
C GLN A 35 -17.22 -8.66 -7.81
N TRP A 36 -16.73 -8.64 -6.59
CA TRP A 36 -16.53 -7.44 -5.81
C TRP A 36 -15.16 -6.85 -6.05
N ASN A 37 -15.09 -5.55 -6.01
CA ASN A 37 -13.83 -4.82 -6.00
C ASN A 37 -14.02 -3.51 -5.23
N ALA A 38 -12.95 -3.02 -4.63
CA ALA A 38 -12.96 -1.80 -3.85
C ALA A 38 -11.62 -1.07 -3.96
N LEU A 39 -11.67 0.21 -3.67
CA LEU A 39 -10.49 1.04 -3.47
C LEU A 39 -10.28 1.24 -1.98
N LYS A 40 -9.09 0.93 -1.48
CA LYS A 40 -8.62 1.39 -0.19
C LYS A 40 -7.69 2.57 -0.44
N LEU A 41 -7.96 3.69 0.21
CA LEU A 41 -7.21 4.93 0.05
C LEU A 41 -6.34 5.18 1.26
N LEU A 42 -5.09 5.53 1.02
CA LEU A 42 -4.10 5.85 2.03
C LEU A 42 -3.71 7.33 1.92
N ASN A 43 -3.46 7.97 3.05
CA ASN A 43 -2.90 9.32 3.12
C ASN A 43 -1.36 9.30 2.90
N GLU A 44 -0.72 10.45 3.00
CA GLU A 44 0.74 10.61 2.80
C GLU A 44 1.60 9.90 3.84
N LYS A 45 1.01 9.46 4.96
CA LYS A 45 1.70 8.67 5.99
C LYS A 45 1.62 7.16 5.77
N GLY A 46 0.86 6.73 4.75
CA GLY A 46 0.55 5.32 4.51
C GLY A 46 -0.57 4.79 5.41
N GLU A 47 -1.33 5.64 6.06
CA GLU A 47 -2.46 5.28 6.90
C GLU A 47 -3.77 5.32 6.10
N PHE A 48 -4.76 4.50 6.47
CA PHE A 48 -6.10 4.63 5.90
C PHE A 48 -6.68 6.02 6.18
N LEU A 49 -7.41 6.56 5.21
CA LEU A 49 -8.11 7.82 5.40
C LEU A 49 -9.03 7.74 6.62
N ASN A 50 -8.95 8.73 7.49
CA ASN A 50 -9.91 8.90 8.56
C ASN A 50 -11.26 9.42 8.03
N ALA A 51 -12.26 9.53 8.91
CA ALA A 51 -13.61 9.94 8.50
C ALA A 51 -13.67 11.33 7.85
N ALA A 52 -12.84 12.28 8.31
CA ALA A 52 -12.81 13.64 7.75
C ALA A 52 -12.14 13.67 6.37
N GLU A 53 -11.00 12.98 6.22
CA GLU A 53 -10.30 12.82 4.94
C GLU A 53 -11.18 12.12 3.91
N GLY A 54 -11.85 11.03 4.29
CA GLY A 54 -12.78 10.31 3.43
C GLY A 54 -13.98 11.16 3.01
N ALA A 55 -14.54 11.95 3.91
CA ALA A 55 -15.64 12.88 3.62
C ALA A 55 -15.21 13.96 2.61
N GLU A 56 -13.97 14.45 2.70
CA GLU A 56 -13.44 15.45 1.78
C GLU A 56 -13.24 14.85 0.37
N VAL A 57 -12.72 13.63 0.26
CA VAL A 57 -12.62 12.93 -1.03
C VAL A 57 -13.99 12.77 -1.68
N LEU A 58 -15.01 12.39 -0.91
CA LEU A 58 -16.37 12.25 -1.42
C LEU A 58 -16.97 13.61 -1.82
N ARG A 59 -16.69 14.68 -1.09
CA ARG A 59 -17.11 16.05 -1.42
C ARG A 59 -16.53 16.50 -2.76
N ILE A 60 -15.21 16.32 -2.95
CA ILE A 60 -14.49 16.67 -4.18
C ILE A 60 -15.07 15.88 -5.37
N ALA A 61 -15.27 14.58 -5.19
CA ALA A 61 -15.83 13.71 -6.22
C ALA A 61 -17.26 14.10 -6.61
N ALA A 62 -18.11 14.41 -5.62
CA ALA A 62 -19.50 14.79 -5.86
C ALA A 62 -19.64 16.18 -6.52
N ALA A 63 -18.72 17.09 -6.20
CA ALA A 63 -18.69 18.43 -6.77
C ALA A 63 -17.95 18.49 -8.12
N GLU A 64 -17.31 17.39 -8.55
CA GLU A 64 -16.39 17.37 -9.70
C GLU A 64 -15.32 18.48 -9.61
N ASP A 65 -14.86 18.77 -8.38
CA ASP A 65 -13.91 19.85 -8.06
C ASP A 65 -12.46 19.40 -8.34
N PHE A 66 -12.19 19.05 -9.58
CA PHE A 66 -10.88 18.63 -10.06
C PHE A 66 -10.72 18.96 -11.56
N GLU A 67 -9.48 19.15 -11.98
CA GLU A 67 -9.12 19.35 -13.37
C GLU A 67 -8.29 18.19 -13.89
N PHE A 68 -8.59 17.72 -15.09
CA PHE A 68 -7.76 16.74 -15.79
C PHE A 68 -6.59 17.43 -16.48
N ALA A 69 -5.41 16.82 -16.37
CA ALA A 69 -4.26 17.25 -17.13
C ALA A 69 -4.47 17.01 -18.63
N ASP A 70 -3.93 17.89 -19.47
CA ASP A 70 -3.85 17.64 -20.91
C ASP A 70 -2.84 16.51 -21.22
N VAL A 71 -2.81 16.09 -22.49
CA VAL A 71 -2.02 14.93 -22.93
C VAL A 71 -0.50 15.12 -22.69
N ASP A 72 0.00 16.37 -22.76
CA ASP A 72 1.41 16.68 -22.62
C ASP A 72 1.87 16.69 -21.14
N HIS A 73 0.91 16.81 -20.22
CA HIS A 73 1.14 16.86 -18.77
C HIS A 73 0.70 15.59 -18.03
N LEU A 74 0.38 14.51 -18.76
CA LEU A 74 0.07 13.22 -18.13
C LEU A 74 1.29 12.65 -17.40
N GLY A 75 1.08 12.22 -16.16
CA GLY A 75 2.10 11.52 -15.38
C GLY A 75 2.44 10.14 -15.95
N LYS A 76 3.58 9.59 -15.51
CA LYS A 76 4.06 8.27 -15.93
C LYS A 76 3.79 7.23 -14.85
N VAL A 77 3.54 6.01 -15.27
CA VAL A 77 3.55 4.82 -14.40
C VAL A 77 4.98 4.31 -14.32
N ILE A 78 5.50 4.14 -13.10
CA ILE A 78 6.85 3.64 -12.83
C ILE A 78 6.69 2.31 -12.10
N PRO A 79 6.93 1.15 -12.75
CA PRO A 79 6.87 -0.13 -12.06
C PRO A 79 8.04 -0.26 -11.07
N ASN A 80 7.74 -0.76 -9.86
CA ASN A 80 8.71 -0.99 -8.81
C ASN A 80 8.34 -2.22 -7.96
N ALA A 81 8.80 -3.38 -8.37
CA ALA A 81 8.54 -4.67 -7.70
C ALA A 81 9.41 -4.92 -6.46
N THR A 82 10.19 -3.95 -5.99
CA THR A 82 11.15 -4.17 -4.89
C THR A 82 10.51 -4.10 -3.50
N TYR A 83 9.29 -3.60 -3.38
CA TYR A 83 8.67 -3.32 -2.08
C TYR A 83 8.38 -4.54 -1.23
N LYS A 84 8.11 -5.69 -1.84
CA LYS A 84 7.99 -6.95 -1.10
C LYS A 84 9.26 -7.26 -0.31
N GLN A 85 10.41 -7.13 -0.96
CA GLN A 85 11.71 -7.39 -0.34
C GLN A 85 12.06 -6.32 0.70
N LYS A 86 11.84 -5.05 0.40
CA LYS A 86 12.04 -3.94 1.35
C LYS A 86 11.21 -4.11 2.62
N HIS A 87 9.96 -4.59 2.50
CA HIS A 87 9.10 -4.84 3.65
C HIS A 87 9.66 -5.98 4.51
N ILE A 88 10.09 -7.11 3.90
CA ILE A 88 10.73 -8.21 4.62
C ILE A 88 11.96 -7.71 5.37
N GLU A 89 12.83 -6.97 4.71
CA GLU A 89 14.04 -6.39 5.32
C GLU A 89 13.71 -5.44 6.48
N SER A 90 12.68 -4.62 6.33
CA SER A 90 12.22 -3.74 7.41
C SER A 90 11.77 -4.51 8.65
N VAL A 91 11.04 -5.63 8.46
CA VAL A 91 10.63 -6.50 9.57
C VAL A 91 11.83 -7.17 10.23
N LEU A 92 12.77 -7.71 9.44
CA LEU A 92 13.95 -8.39 9.96
C LEU A 92 14.92 -7.44 10.70
N ASN A 93 14.87 -6.15 10.39
CA ASN A 93 15.71 -5.11 11.01
C ASN A 93 15.06 -4.46 12.25
N LEU A 94 13.90 -4.92 12.69
CA LEU A 94 13.31 -4.42 13.93
C LEU A 94 14.16 -4.88 15.14
N ASP A 95 14.39 -3.98 16.09
CA ASP A 95 15.19 -4.25 17.30
C ASP A 95 14.72 -5.45 18.11
N LEU A 96 13.43 -5.78 18.02
CA LEU A 96 12.83 -6.91 18.73
C LEU A 96 12.91 -8.24 17.95
N VAL A 97 13.46 -8.25 16.73
CA VAL A 97 13.60 -9.44 15.89
C VAL A 97 15.01 -9.98 15.93
N ASP A 98 15.22 -11.01 16.73
CA ASP A 98 16.50 -11.73 16.78
C ASP A 98 16.50 -12.87 15.74
N VAL A 99 16.99 -12.54 14.54
CA VAL A 99 17.04 -13.46 13.39
C VAL A 99 17.89 -14.70 13.70
N GLU A 100 19.00 -14.54 14.44
CA GLU A 100 19.91 -15.67 14.75
C GLU A 100 19.30 -16.60 15.81
N ALA A 101 18.61 -16.06 16.79
CA ALA A 101 17.87 -16.88 17.75
C ALA A 101 16.72 -17.66 17.07
N ILE A 102 16.00 -17.01 16.13
CA ILE A 102 14.93 -17.66 15.35
C ILE A 102 15.50 -18.80 14.51
N LYS A 103 16.61 -18.59 13.82
CA LYS A 103 17.30 -19.62 13.03
C LYS A 103 17.78 -20.80 13.92
N ALA A 104 18.38 -20.50 15.06
CA ALA A 104 18.89 -21.50 16.00
C ALA A 104 17.77 -22.37 16.59
N ALA A 105 16.58 -21.80 16.79
CA ALA A 105 15.42 -22.52 17.31
C ALA A 105 14.89 -23.61 16.35
N ASN A 106 15.20 -23.53 15.06
CA ASN A 106 14.83 -24.51 14.04
C ASN A 106 13.35 -24.89 14.08
N PHE A 107 12.46 -23.90 14.16
CA PHE A 107 11.02 -24.06 14.22
C PHE A 107 10.47 -24.83 13.01
N ARG A 108 9.49 -25.69 13.23
CA ARG A 108 8.65 -26.27 12.18
C ARG A 108 7.40 -25.40 12.05
N VAL A 109 7.20 -24.80 10.88
CA VAL A 109 6.09 -23.90 10.63
C VAL A 109 5.23 -24.48 9.51
N ALA A 110 3.91 -24.51 9.72
CA ALA A 110 2.92 -24.78 8.67
C ALA A 110 2.15 -23.48 8.39
N ILE A 111 1.95 -23.15 7.12
CA ILE A 111 1.21 -21.98 6.67
C ILE A 111 0.11 -22.46 5.72
N ASP A 112 -1.12 -22.03 6.00
CA ASP A 112 -2.29 -22.21 5.14
C ASP A 112 -2.78 -20.79 4.73
N CYS A 113 -2.86 -20.52 3.37
CA CYS A 113 -3.21 -19.22 2.79
C CYS A 113 -4.44 -19.32 1.88
#